data_91a2fbe93b90f9934f3d8b39dc90514b
#
_entry.id   91a2fbe93b90f9934f3d8b39dc90514b
#
_cell.length_a   1.000
_cell.length_b   1.000
_cell.length_c   1.000
_cell.angle_alpha   90.00
_cell.angle_beta   90.00
_cell.angle_gamma   90.00
#
_symmetry.space_group_name_H-M   'P 1'
#
loop_
_entity.id
_entity.type
_entity.pdbx_description
1 polymer ?
#
loop_
_entity_poly.entity_id
_entity_poly.type
_entity_poly.pdbx_seq_one_letter_code
_entity_poly.pdbx_strand_id
1 'polypeptide(L)'
;MNSHNITNESLALALMLVVVAILISHKEKLALEKDILWSVGRAIIQLIIVGYVLKYIFSVDDASLTLLMVLFICFNAAWNAQKRSKYFAKAFISSFIAITVGAGITLAVLILSGSIEFIPMQVIPIAGMIAGNAMVAVGLCYNNLGQRVISEQQQIQEKLSLGATPKQASAILIRDSIRAALIPTVDSAKTVGLVSLPGMMSGLIFAGIDPVKAIKYQIMVTFMLLSTASLSTIIACYLTYRKFYNSRHQLVVTQLKKK
;
A
#
# COMPACT_ATOMS: atom_id res chain seq x y z
N MET A 1 32.04 2.46 -17.89
CA MET A 1 31.51 3.07 -16.66
C MET A 1 31.69 2.06 -15.55
N ASN A 2 32.52 2.40 -14.55
CA ASN A 2 32.71 1.50 -13.41
C ASN A 2 31.37 1.34 -12.69
N SER A 3 30.79 0.14 -12.73
CA SER A 3 29.69 -0.21 -11.87
C SER A 3 30.20 -0.08 -10.41
N HIS A 4 29.77 0.96 -9.72
CA HIS A 4 30.01 1.06 -8.28
C HIS A 4 29.24 -0.08 -7.60
N ASN A 5 29.89 -1.23 -7.47
CA ASN A 5 29.34 -2.32 -6.68
C ASN A 5 29.33 -1.86 -5.21
N ILE A 6 28.15 -1.85 -4.62
CA ILE A 6 28.00 -1.60 -3.19
C ILE A 6 28.77 -2.72 -2.47
N THR A 7 29.86 -2.38 -1.79
CA THR A 7 30.63 -3.33 -1.00
C THR A 7 29.95 -3.61 0.33
N ASN A 8 30.22 -4.78 0.92
CA ASN A 8 29.67 -5.11 2.25
C ASN A 8 30.11 -4.08 3.31
N GLU A 9 31.28 -3.47 3.14
CA GLU A 9 31.79 -2.43 4.03
C GLU A 9 30.96 -1.14 3.91
N SER A 10 30.64 -0.69 2.69
CA SER A 10 29.79 0.48 2.49
C SER A 10 28.38 0.26 3.01
N LEU A 11 27.85 -0.96 2.88
CA LEU A 11 26.56 -1.33 3.44
C LEU A 11 26.57 -1.33 4.98
N ALA A 12 27.66 -1.81 5.59
CA ALA A 12 27.85 -1.76 7.05
C ALA A 12 27.95 -0.31 7.56
N LEU A 13 28.62 0.57 6.83
CA LEU A 13 28.66 2.00 7.16
C LEU A 13 27.27 2.66 7.04
N ALA A 14 26.46 2.25 6.07
CA ALA A 14 25.08 2.75 5.93
C ALA A 14 24.20 2.39 7.14
N LEU A 15 24.51 1.32 7.90
CA LEU A 15 23.82 1.02 9.16
C LEU A 15 23.97 2.12 10.21
N MET A 16 24.99 2.97 10.13
CA MET A 16 25.11 4.13 11.03
C MET A 16 23.89 5.08 10.93
N LEU A 17 23.24 5.15 9.77
CA LEU A 17 22.01 5.93 9.62
C LEU A 17 20.86 5.39 10.49
N VAL A 18 20.81 4.08 10.69
CA VAL A 18 19.84 3.44 11.60
C VAL A 18 20.16 3.78 13.05
N VAL A 19 21.45 3.80 13.42
CA VAL A 19 21.88 4.21 14.77
C VAL A 19 21.47 5.65 15.05
N VAL A 20 21.61 6.56 14.10
CA VAL A 20 21.13 7.95 14.23
C VAL A 20 19.63 7.99 14.51
N ALA A 21 18.83 7.23 13.77
CA ALA A 21 17.39 7.17 13.99
C ALA A 21 17.01 6.64 15.40
N ILE A 22 17.75 5.64 15.89
CA ILE A 22 17.59 5.08 17.25
C ILE A 22 17.96 6.11 18.31
N LEU A 23 19.06 6.82 18.13
CA LEU A 23 19.49 7.86 19.07
C LEU A 23 18.48 9.00 19.17
N ILE A 24 17.90 9.43 18.04
CA ILE A 24 16.85 10.44 18.01
C ILE A 24 15.60 9.92 18.75
N SER A 25 15.17 8.68 18.45
CA SER A 25 14.03 8.06 19.16
C SER A 25 14.23 8.02 20.66
N HIS A 26 15.42 7.66 21.11
CA HIS A 26 15.77 7.61 22.53
C HIS A 26 15.76 9.00 23.18
N LYS A 27 16.41 9.98 22.52
CA LYS A 27 16.48 11.35 23.00
C LYS A 27 15.10 12.00 23.13
N GLU A 28 14.25 11.80 22.13
CA GLU A 28 12.87 12.35 22.09
C GLU A 28 11.85 11.46 22.84
N LYS A 29 12.29 10.38 23.49
CA LYS A 29 11.44 9.43 24.25
C LYS A 29 10.25 8.90 23.43
N LEU A 30 10.48 8.61 22.14
CA LEU A 30 9.44 8.11 21.23
C LEU A 30 9.11 6.64 21.47
N ALA A 31 9.95 5.91 22.19
CA ALA A 31 9.84 4.47 22.48
C ALA A 31 9.73 3.59 21.19
N LEU A 32 10.39 4.01 20.10
CA LEU A 32 10.37 3.32 18.80
C LEU A 32 11.63 2.48 18.54
N GLU A 33 12.59 2.44 19.47
CA GLU A 33 13.90 1.79 19.27
C GLU A 33 13.77 0.32 18.88
N LYS A 34 12.91 -0.41 19.61
CA LYS A 34 12.64 -1.85 19.34
C LYS A 34 11.99 -2.08 17.98
N ASP A 35 11.06 -1.20 17.63
CA ASP A 35 10.34 -1.29 16.36
C ASP A 35 11.28 -0.97 15.19
N ILE A 36 12.18 0.00 15.33
CA ILE A 36 13.21 0.33 14.33
C ILE A 36 14.14 -0.86 14.12
N LEU A 37 14.73 -1.40 15.19
CA LEU A 37 15.64 -2.55 15.11
C LEU A 37 14.96 -3.77 14.49
N TRP A 38 13.75 -4.09 14.95
CA TRP A 38 12.98 -5.20 14.42
C TRP A 38 12.63 -5.03 12.95
N SER A 39 12.22 -3.82 12.54
CA SER A 39 11.88 -3.54 11.14
C SER A 39 13.08 -3.63 10.20
N VAL A 40 14.24 -3.13 10.61
CA VAL A 40 15.49 -3.20 9.83
C VAL A 40 15.97 -4.65 9.70
N GLY A 41 16.06 -5.38 10.81
CA GLY A 41 16.46 -6.80 10.78
C GLY A 41 15.53 -7.64 9.92
N ARG A 42 14.23 -7.43 10.06
CA ARG A 42 13.22 -8.11 9.23
C ARG A 42 13.34 -7.72 7.76
N ALA A 43 13.61 -6.46 7.44
CA ALA A 43 13.74 -6.01 6.05
C ALA A 43 14.96 -6.67 5.37
N ILE A 44 16.11 -6.74 6.06
CA ILE A 44 17.32 -7.39 5.53
C ILE A 44 17.02 -8.87 5.21
N ILE A 45 16.49 -9.61 6.18
CA ILE A 45 16.16 -11.03 6.01
C ILE A 45 15.16 -11.24 4.86
N GLN A 46 14.10 -10.43 4.82
CA GLN A 46 13.08 -10.52 3.77
C GLN A 46 13.65 -10.23 2.38
N LEU A 47 14.49 -9.21 2.24
CA LEU A 47 15.10 -8.87 0.96
C LEU A 47 16.05 -9.97 0.46
N ILE A 48 16.83 -10.58 1.34
CA ILE A 48 17.68 -11.72 1.00
C ILE A 48 16.85 -12.89 0.49
N ILE A 49 15.83 -13.29 1.26
CA ILE A 49 14.95 -14.41 0.88
C ILE A 49 14.25 -14.12 -0.45
N VAL A 50 13.65 -12.94 -0.60
CA VAL A 50 12.95 -12.54 -1.83
C VAL A 50 13.89 -12.52 -3.02
N GLY A 51 15.14 -12.06 -2.86
CA GLY A 51 16.13 -12.05 -3.93
C GLY A 51 16.40 -13.47 -4.49
N TYR A 52 16.59 -14.46 -3.62
CA TYR A 52 16.77 -15.86 -4.05
C TYR A 52 15.51 -16.46 -4.69
N VAL A 53 14.33 -16.19 -4.11
CA VAL A 53 13.04 -16.66 -4.63
C VAL A 53 12.78 -16.07 -6.02
N LEU A 54 13.01 -14.77 -6.21
CA LEU A 54 12.84 -14.12 -7.51
C LEU A 54 13.81 -14.67 -8.56
N LYS A 55 15.08 -14.91 -8.18
CA LYS A 55 16.06 -15.54 -9.07
C LYS A 55 15.56 -16.89 -9.61
N TYR A 56 14.97 -17.71 -8.74
CA TYR A 56 14.41 -19.00 -9.14
C TYR A 56 13.18 -18.83 -10.05
N ILE A 57 12.24 -17.96 -9.68
CA ILE A 57 11.01 -17.74 -10.45
C ILE A 57 11.32 -17.18 -11.84
N PHE A 58 12.27 -16.27 -11.95
CA PHE A 58 12.69 -15.68 -13.22
C PHE A 58 13.37 -16.71 -14.14
N SER A 59 13.97 -17.78 -13.58
CA SER A 59 14.57 -18.86 -14.37
C SER A 59 13.55 -19.84 -14.93
N VAL A 60 12.38 -19.98 -14.28
CA VAL A 60 11.32 -20.93 -14.71
C VAL A 60 10.43 -20.33 -15.77
N ASP A 61 10.22 -19.00 -15.74
CA ASP A 61 9.39 -18.21 -16.69
C ASP A 61 8.00 -18.82 -16.96
N ASP A 62 7.30 -19.23 -15.87
CA ASP A 62 5.98 -19.83 -15.95
C ASP A 62 4.89 -18.83 -15.59
N ALA A 63 3.84 -18.76 -16.44
CA ALA A 63 2.71 -17.83 -16.25
C ALA A 63 1.88 -18.17 -15.01
N SER A 64 1.71 -19.46 -14.68
CA SER A 64 0.93 -19.90 -13.55
C SER A 64 1.63 -19.54 -12.24
N LEU A 65 2.96 -19.71 -12.20
CA LEU A 65 3.79 -19.33 -11.06
C LEU A 65 3.78 -17.80 -10.86
N THR A 66 3.81 -17.03 -11.95
CA THR A 66 3.70 -15.57 -11.92
C THR A 66 2.37 -15.13 -11.31
N LEU A 67 1.26 -15.72 -11.75
CA LEU A 67 -0.06 -15.41 -11.22
C LEU A 67 -0.18 -15.77 -9.72
N LEU A 68 0.34 -16.91 -9.33
CA LEU A 68 0.38 -17.34 -7.94
C LEU A 68 1.17 -16.36 -7.07
N MET A 69 2.31 -15.87 -7.55
CA MET A 69 3.10 -14.86 -6.85
C MET A 69 2.36 -13.52 -6.73
N VAL A 70 1.66 -13.08 -7.76
CA VAL A 70 0.83 -11.87 -7.69
C VAL A 70 -0.27 -12.03 -6.64
N LEU A 71 -0.96 -13.17 -6.60
CA LEU A 71 -1.97 -13.45 -5.58
C LEU A 71 -1.37 -13.50 -4.18
N PHE A 72 -0.18 -14.09 -4.02
CA PHE A 72 0.54 -14.12 -2.75
C PHE A 72 0.93 -12.71 -2.28
N ILE A 73 1.38 -11.83 -3.19
CA ILE A 73 1.65 -10.42 -2.88
C ILE A 73 0.37 -9.70 -2.43
N CYS A 74 -0.74 -9.88 -3.15
CA CYS A 74 -2.03 -9.29 -2.79
C CYS A 74 -2.53 -9.81 -1.43
N PHE A 75 -2.34 -11.09 -1.13
CA PHE A 75 -2.68 -11.69 0.16
C PHE A 75 -1.89 -11.04 1.30
N ASN A 76 -0.57 -10.92 1.15
CA ASN A 76 0.29 -10.27 2.14
C ASN A 76 -0.04 -8.78 2.31
N ALA A 77 -0.33 -8.08 1.22
CA ALA A 77 -0.75 -6.68 1.26
C ALA A 77 -2.06 -6.51 2.02
N ALA A 78 -3.05 -7.37 1.75
CA ALA A 78 -4.35 -7.37 2.45
C ALA A 78 -4.21 -7.67 3.94
N TRP A 79 -3.39 -8.65 4.30
CA TRP A 79 -3.09 -9.00 5.69
C TRP A 79 -2.47 -7.83 6.45
N ASN A 80 -1.51 -7.15 5.84
CA ASN A 80 -0.87 -5.98 6.44
C ASN A 80 -1.80 -4.75 6.47
N ALA A 81 -2.64 -4.53 5.45
CA ALA A 81 -3.65 -3.47 5.46
C ALA A 81 -4.63 -3.62 6.64
N GLN A 82 -5.10 -4.85 6.89
CA GLN A 82 -5.93 -5.15 8.06
C GLN A 82 -5.20 -4.87 9.37
N LYS A 83 -3.94 -5.32 9.51
CA LYS A 83 -3.14 -5.10 10.73
C LYS A 83 -2.90 -3.62 11.04
N ARG A 84 -2.82 -2.78 10.03
CA ARG A 84 -2.67 -1.31 10.18
C ARG A 84 -3.95 -0.65 10.68
N SER A 85 -5.10 -1.29 10.51
CA SER A 85 -6.38 -0.77 11.00
C SER A 85 -6.53 -1.03 12.49
N LYS A 86 -6.68 0.04 13.27
CA LYS A 86 -6.96 -0.04 14.72
C LYS A 86 -8.42 -0.40 15.02
N TYR A 87 -9.32 -0.27 14.04
CA TYR A 87 -10.76 -0.34 14.23
C TYR A 87 -11.42 -1.58 13.61
N PHE A 88 -10.75 -2.26 12.66
CA PHE A 88 -11.34 -3.34 11.89
C PHE A 88 -10.57 -4.64 12.06
N ALA A 89 -10.90 -5.43 13.07
CA ALA A 89 -10.26 -6.73 13.31
C ALA A 89 -10.55 -7.78 12.20
N LYS A 90 -11.66 -7.64 11.46
CA LYS A 90 -12.11 -8.61 10.44
C LYS A 90 -12.23 -8.01 9.03
N ALA A 91 -11.30 -7.14 8.64
CA ALA A 91 -11.33 -6.48 7.33
C ALA A 91 -10.51 -7.22 6.25
N PHE A 92 -9.92 -8.38 6.55
CA PHE A 92 -9.04 -9.11 5.63
C PHE A 92 -9.70 -9.37 4.26
N ILE A 93 -10.88 -9.99 4.25
CA ILE A 93 -11.58 -10.34 3.00
C ILE A 93 -11.87 -9.08 2.17
N SER A 94 -12.34 -8.00 2.81
CA SER A 94 -12.61 -6.73 2.13
C SER A 94 -11.33 -6.12 1.54
N SER A 95 -10.22 -6.18 2.28
CA SER A 95 -8.92 -5.72 1.81
C SER A 95 -8.38 -6.59 0.68
N PHE A 96 -8.52 -7.90 0.79
CA PHE A 96 -8.03 -8.85 -0.21
C PHE A 96 -8.77 -8.66 -1.54
N ILE A 97 -10.11 -8.62 -1.53
CA ILE A 97 -10.91 -8.34 -2.73
C ILE A 97 -10.52 -6.99 -3.32
N ALA A 98 -10.44 -5.95 -2.50
CA ALA A 98 -10.17 -4.59 -2.97
C ALA A 98 -8.79 -4.47 -3.61
N ILE A 99 -7.74 -5.01 -2.98
CA ILE A 99 -6.37 -4.94 -3.48
C ILE A 99 -6.21 -5.82 -4.72
N THR A 100 -6.76 -7.04 -4.70
CA THR A 100 -6.67 -7.96 -5.86
C THR A 100 -7.40 -7.41 -7.07
N VAL A 101 -8.61 -6.86 -6.90
CA VAL A 101 -9.35 -6.25 -8.01
C VAL A 101 -8.64 -4.99 -8.52
N GLY A 102 -8.20 -4.10 -7.61
CA GLY A 102 -7.49 -2.89 -8.01
C GLY A 102 -6.17 -3.18 -8.73
N ALA A 103 -5.37 -4.12 -8.20
CA ALA A 103 -4.13 -4.56 -8.83
C ALA A 103 -4.38 -5.29 -10.15
N GLY A 104 -5.36 -6.18 -10.20
CA GLY A 104 -5.74 -6.94 -11.39
C GLY A 104 -6.17 -6.04 -12.53
N ILE A 105 -7.06 -5.07 -12.28
CA ILE A 105 -7.47 -4.09 -13.30
C ILE A 105 -6.27 -3.29 -13.80
N THR A 106 -5.42 -2.81 -12.90
CA THR A 106 -4.25 -2.00 -13.28
C THR A 106 -3.26 -2.82 -14.10
N LEU A 107 -2.94 -4.06 -13.68
CA LEU A 107 -2.08 -4.96 -14.46
C LEU A 107 -2.68 -5.29 -15.81
N ALA A 108 -3.98 -5.60 -15.87
CA ALA A 108 -4.66 -5.87 -17.13
C ALA A 108 -4.55 -4.70 -18.12
N VAL A 109 -4.76 -3.46 -17.64
CA VAL A 109 -4.59 -2.26 -18.49
C VAL A 109 -3.15 -2.12 -18.99
N LEU A 110 -2.15 -2.34 -18.14
CA LEU A 110 -0.73 -2.23 -18.53
C LEU A 110 -0.33 -3.28 -19.57
N ILE A 111 -0.82 -4.52 -19.44
CA ILE A 111 -0.55 -5.60 -20.37
C ILE A 111 -1.28 -5.36 -21.69
N LEU A 112 -2.57 -5.04 -21.64
CA LEU A 112 -3.38 -4.80 -22.86
C LEU A 112 -2.93 -3.56 -23.63
N SER A 113 -2.37 -2.55 -22.94
CA SER A 113 -1.77 -1.38 -23.61
C SER A 113 -0.39 -1.65 -24.21
N GLY A 114 0.18 -2.84 -24.00
CA GLY A 114 1.54 -3.16 -24.44
C GLY A 114 2.64 -2.42 -23.65
N SER A 115 2.29 -1.79 -22.53
CA SER A 115 3.26 -1.08 -21.69
C SER A 115 4.19 -2.03 -20.95
N ILE A 116 3.72 -3.24 -20.65
CA ILE A 116 4.48 -4.34 -20.06
C ILE A 116 4.12 -5.67 -20.73
N GLU A 117 5.07 -6.59 -20.73
CA GLU A 117 4.83 -7.98 -21.12
C GLU A 117 4.44 -8.82 -19.91
N PHE A 118 3.65 -9.89 -20.14
CA PHE A 118 3.27 -10.81 -19.06
C PHE A 118 4.40 -11.81 -18.77
N ILE A 119 5.53 -11.30 -18.31
CA ILE A 119 6.69 -12.08 -17.87
C ILE A 119 6.97 -11.83 -16.38
N PRO A 120 7.48 -12.84 -15.64
CA PRO A 120 7.72 -12.72 -14.19
C PRO A 120 8.57 -11.52 -13.81
N MET A 121 9.59 -11.21 -14.62
CA MET A 121 10.55 -10.14 -14.37
C MET A 121 9.92 -8.74 -14.38
N GLN A 122 8.82 -8.53 -15.12
CA GLN A 122 8.10 -7.26 -15.18
C GLN A 122 6.88 -7.27 -14.25
N VAL A 123 6.06 -8.33 -14.28
CA VAL A 123 4.78 -8.39 -13.56
C VAL A 123 4.96 -8.44 -12.05
N ILE A 124 5.90 -9.24 -11.53
CA ILE A 124 6.05 -9.43 -10.08
C ILE A 124 6.51 -8.16 -9.36
N PRO A 125 7.57 -7.44 -9.82
CA PRO A 125 7.96 -6.17 -9.20
C PRO A 125 6.86 -5.10 -9.28
N ILE A 126 6.19 -4.99 -10.43
CA ILE A 126 5.08 -4.05 -10.61
C ILE A 126 3.92 -4.39 -9.66
N ALA A 127 3.52 -5.66 -9.57
CA ALA A 127 2.50 -6.11 -8.63
C ALA A 127 2.87 -5.75 -7.17
N GLY A 128 4.13 -5.90 -6.79
CA GLY A 128 4.65 -5.50 -5.48
C GLY A 128 4.49 -4.00 -5.22
N MET A 129 4.84 -3.16 -6.19
CA MET A 129 4.69 -1.70 -6.06
C MET A 129 3.24 -1.26 -5.91
N ILE A 130 2.35 -1.74 -6.79
CA ILE A 130 0.93 -1.35 -6.77
C ILE A 130 0.20 -1.90 -5.54
N ALA A 131 0.42 -3.17 -5.17
CA ALA A 131 -0.17 -3.77 -3.98
C ALA A 131 0.34 -3.13 -2.68
N GLY A 132 1.64 -2.80 -2.62
CA GLY A 132 2.24 -2.11 -1.49
C GLY A 132 1.65 -0.72 -1.27
N ASN A 133 1.49 0.07 -2.33
CA ASN A 133 0.84 1.39 -2.25
C ASN A 133 -0.64 1.27 -1.89
N ALA A 134 -1.38 0.35 -2.51
CA ALA A 134 -2.78 0.08 -2.17
C ALA A 134 -2.95 -0.35 -0.70
N MET A 135 -2.06 -1.18 -0.17
CA MET A 135 -2.04 -1.57 1.24
C MET A 135 -1.99 -0.37 2.19
N VAL A 136 -1.13 0.61 1.87
CA VAL A 136 -1.00 1.83 2.69
C VAL A 136 -2.27 2.66 2.61
N ALA A 137 -2.78 2.91 1.39
CA ALA A 137 -3.99 3.71 1.17
C ALA A 137 -5.23 3.07 1.83
N VAL A 138 -5.43 1.76 1.68
CA VAL A 138 -6.53 1.02 2.34
C VAL A 138 -6.41 1.09 3.87
N GLY A 139 -5.20 0.92 4.41
CA GLY A 139 -4.95 1.03 5.85
C GLY A 139 -5.28 2.42 6.41
N LEU A 140 -4.90 3.48 5.70
CA LEU A 140 -5.24 4.86 6.05
C LEU A 140 -6.75 5.11 5.98
N CYS A 141 -7.42 4.60 4.93
CA CYS A 141 -8.86 4.70 4.79
C CYS A 141 -9.58 4.07 5.98
N TYR A 142 -9.18 2.88 6.39
CA TYR A 142 -9.78 2.20 7.54
C TYR A 142 -9.58 2.97 8.85
N ASN A 143 -8.40 3.51 9.08
CA ASN A 143 -8.15 4.30 10.29
C ASN A 143 -8.99 5.58 10.30
N ASN A 144 -9.04 6.32 9.20
CA ASN A 144 -9.85 7.52 9.09
C ASN A 144 -11.35 7.22 9.24
N LEU A 145 -11.85 6.18 8.54
CA LEU A 145 -13.25 5.79 8.61
C LEU A 145 -13.65 5.37 10.02
N GLY A 146 -12.85 4.53 10.67
CA GLY A 146 -13.11 4.09 12.04
C GLY A 146 -13.10 5.23 13.06
N GLN A 147 -12.13 6.13 12.97
CA GLN A 147 -12.04 7.31 13.83
C GLN A 147 -13.25 8.22 13.65
N ARG A 148 -13.65 8.51 12.41
CA ARG A 148 -14.81 9.37 12.11
C ARG A 148 -16.12 8.77 12.56
N VAL A 149 -16.34 7.46 12.37
CA VAL A 149 -17.54 6.79 12.85
C VAL A 149 -17.69 6.92 14.36
N ILE A 150 -16.60 6.90 15.10
CA ILE A 150 -16.62 7.08 16.55
C ILE A 150 -16.88 8.55 16.92
N SER A 151 -16.16 9.50 16.30
CA SER A 151 -16.27 10.93 16.63
C SER A 151 -17.60 11.56 16.19
N GLU A 152 -18.18 11.06 15.09
CA GLU A 152 -19.42 11.60 14.50
C GLU A 152 -20.62 10.66 14.75
N GLN A 153 -20.55 9.77 15.76
CA GLN A 153 -21.57 8.77 16.05
C GLN A 153 -22.96 9.38 16.25
N GLN A 154 -23.06 10.49 16.97
CA GLN A 154 -24.32 11.17 17.24
C GLN A 154 -24.96 11.66 15.93
N GLN A 155 -24.20 12.32 15.06
CA GLN A 155 -24.70 12.82 13.79
C GLN A 155 -25.18 11.69 12.87
N ILE A 156 -24.51 10.52 12.89
CA ILE A 156 -24.95 9.35 12.14
C ILE A 156 -26.29 8.86 12.68
N GLN A 157 -26.45 8.78 14.01
CA GLN A 157 -27.69 8.34 14.66
C GLN A 157 -28.85 9.31 14.39
N GLU A 158 -28.61 10.61 14.45
CA GLU A 158 -29.59 11.64 14.11
C GLU A 158 -30.10 11.47 12.67
N LYS A 159 -29.20 11.28 11.69
CA LYS A 159 -29.58 11.04 10.29
C LYS A 159 -30.38 9.75 10.12
N LEU A 160 -30.02 8.68 10.83
CA LEU A 160 -30.77 7.42 10.80
C LEU A 160 -32.17 7.59 11.40
N SER A 161 -32.28 8.35 12.49
CA SER A 161 -33.60 8.65 13.14
C SER A 161 -34.52 9.48 12.25
N LEU A 162 -33.95 10.30 11.36
CA LEU A 162 -34.67 11.05 10.34
C LEU A 162 -35.02 10.21 9.08
N GLY A 163 -34.73 8.90 9.09
CA GLY A 163 -35.09 7.98 8.01
C GLY A 163 -33.99 7.84 6.93
N ALA A 164 -32.79 8.36 7.12
CA ALA A 164 -31.68 8.16 6.19
C ALA A 164 -31.23 6.70 6.18
N THR A 165 -30.92 6.19 5.01
CA THR A 165 -30.27 4.87 4.86
C THR A 165 -28.84 4.89 5.42
N PRO A 166 -28.26 3.74 5.82
CA PRO A 166 -26.86 3.66 6.24
C PRO A 166 -25.86 4.29 5.28
N LYS A 167 -26.12 4.15 3.96
CA LYS A 167 -25.29 4.75 2.91
C LYS A 167 -25.37 6.28 2.94
N GLN A 168 -26.56 6.84 3.09
CA GLN A 168 -26.80 8.29 3.17
C GLN A 168 -26.22 8.87 4.45
N ALA A 169 -26.44 8.22 5.59
CA ALA A 169 -25.92 8.64 6.89
C ALA A 169 -24.37 8.65 6.91
N SER A 170 -23.71 7.72 6.22
CA SER A 170 -22.24 7.60 6.15
C SER A 170 -21.60 8.29 4.94
N ALA A 171 -22.35 8.88 4.02
CA ALA A 171 -21.83 9.32 2.72
C ALA A 171 -20.66 10.32 2.83
N ILE A 172 -20.74 11.26 3.74
CA ILE A 172 -19.70 12.28 3.98
C ILE A 172 -18.45 11.60 4.58
N LEU A 173 -18.64 10.76 5.60
CA LEU A 173 -17.55 10.04 6.25
C LEU A 173 -16.78 9.14 5.26
N ILE A 174 -17.48 8.44 4.39
CA ILE A 174 -16.91 7.58 3.35
C ILE A 174 -16.06 8.43 2.41
N ARG A 175 -16.62 9.52 1.88
CA ARG A 175 -15.93 10.42 0.94
C ARG A 175 -14.67 11.02 1.53
N ASP A 176 -14.78 11.54 2.75
CA ASP A 176 -13.65 12.18 3.43
C ASP A 176 -12.55 11.18 3.81
N SER A 177 -12.95 9.95 4.20
CA SER A 177 -11.99 8.89 4.52
C SER A 177 -11.23 8.41 3.28
N ILE A 178 -11.91 8.28 2.14
CA ILE A 178 -11.26 7.97 0.86
C ILE A 178 -10.32 9.11 0.45
N ARG A 179 -10.78 10.35 0.53
CA ARG A 179 -9.97 11.53 0.21
C ARG A 179 -8.70 11.59 1.06
N ALA A 180 -8.82 11.47 2.38
CA ALA A 180 -7.68 11.50 3.30
C ALA A 180 -6.68 10.36 3.03
N ALA A 181 -7.16 9.19 2.63
CA ALA A 181 -6.33 8.04 2.30
C ALA A 181 -5.54 8.22 0.99
N LEU A 182 -6.08 8.96 0.04
CA LEU A 182 -5.45 9.18 -1.28
C LEU A 182 -4.49 10.37 -1.30
N ILE A 183 -4.60 11.32 -0.36
CA ILE A 183 -3.74 12.51 -0.29
C ILE A 183 -2.25 12.16 -0.41
N PRO A 184 -1.67 11.19 0.34
CA PRO A 184 -0.24 10.90 0.23
C PRO A 184 0.18 10.44 -1.16
N THR A 185 -0.64 9.64 -1.84
CA THR A 185 -0.34 9.17 -3.21
C THR A 185 -0.44 10.32 -4.22
N VAL A 186 -1.45 11.20 -4.06
CA VAL A 186 -1.62 12.39 -4.92
C VAL A 186 -0.48 13.38 -4.71
N ASP A 187 -0.08 13.63 -3.46
CA ASP A 187 1.00 14.58 -3.16
C ASP A 187 2.36 14.04 -3.62
N SER A 188 2.59 12.74 -3.50
CA SER A 188 3.76 12.09 -4.10
C SER A 188 3.79 12.29 -5.61
N ALA A 189 2.65 12.16 -6.30
CA ALA A 189 2.57 12.38 -7.74
C ALA A 189 2.83 13.84 -8.16
N LYS A 190 2.41 14.82 -7.34
CA LYS A 190 2.68 16.26 -7.60
C LYS A 190 4.16 16.62 -7.48
N THR A 191 4.90 15.92 -6.64
CA THR A 191 6.30 16.24 -6.30
C THR A 191 7.33 15.41 -7.06
N VAL A 192 6.88 14.38 -7.76
CA VAL A 192 7.73 13.52 -8.61
C VAL A 192 8.45 14.36 -9.67
N GLY A 193 9.76 14.17 -9.76
CA GLY A 193 10.62 14.84 -10.72
C GLY A 193 11.12 16.24 -10.28
N LEU A 194 10.47 16.87 -9.30
CA LEU A 194 10.89 18.19 -8.79
C LEU A 194 11.58 18.06 -7.42
N VAL A 195 10.99 17.30 -6.52
CA VAL A 195 11.49 17.12 -5.14
C VAL A 195 12.11 15.74 -4.96
N SER A 196 11.54 14.73 -5.59
CA SER A 196 12.01 13.34 -5.47
C SER A 196 12.19 12.68 -6.82
N LEU A 197 13.31 11.98 -6.99
CA LEU A 197 13.52 11.02 -8.07
C LEU A 197 13.22 9.62 -7.49
N PRO A 198 12.13 8.97 -7.93
CA PRO A 198 11.77 7.66 -7.41
C PRO A 198 12.82 6.59 -7.70
N GLY A 199 12.92 5.60 -6.80
CA GLY A 199 13.95 4.58 -6.86
C GLY A 199 14.01 3.79 -8.17
N MET A 200 12.86 3.54 -8.83
CA MET A 200 12.84 2.86 -10.12
C MET A 200 13.53 3.68 -11.20
N MET A 201 13.21 4.97 -11.31
CA MET A 201 13.86 5.88 -12.26
C MET A 201 15.36 6.00 -11.98
N SER A 202 15.73 6.22 -10.72
CA SER A 202 17.14 6.32 -10.31
C SER A 202 17.88 5.01 -10.60
N GLY A 203 17.26 3.86 -10.31
CA GLY A 203 17.84 2.54 -10.60
C GLY A 203 18.09 2.31 -12.09
N LEU A 204 17.15 2.70 -12.96
CA LEU A 204 17.32 2.62 -14.41
C LEU A 204 18.45 3.51 -14.92
N ILE A 205 18.57 4.73 -14.38
CA ILE A 205 19.68 5.66 -14.73
C ILE A 205 21.01 5.08 -14.26
N PHE A 206 21.10 4.52 -13.05
CA PHE A 206 22.32 3.86 -12.55
C PHE A 206 22.68 2.61 -13.37
N ALA A 207 21.70 1.93 -13.94
CA ALA A 207 21.91 0.83 -14.89
C ALA A 207 22.35 1.30 -16.30
N GLY A 208 22.49 2.62 -16.52
CA GLY A 208 22.96 3.18 -17.79
C GLY A 208 21.87 3.43 -18.82
N ILE A 209 20.59 3.33 -18.44
CA ILE A 209 19.47 3.66 -19.32
C ILE A 209 19.35 5.18 -19.45
N ASP A 210 19.10 5.63 -20.68
CA ASP A 210 18.86 7.05 -20.99
C ASP A 210 17.80 7.66 -20.08
N PRO A 211 18.05 8.84 -19.44
CA PRO A 211 17.13 9.47 -18.53
C PRO A 211 15.73 9.72 -19.12
N VAL A 212 15.65 10.07 -20.42
CA VAL A 212 14.35 10.34 -21.08
C VAL A 212 13.52 9.04 -21.18
N LYS A 213 14.17 7.89 -21.41
CA LYS A 213 13.50 6.60 -21.37
C LYS A 213 13.07 6.23 -19.95
N ALA A 214 13.92 6.46 -18.96
CA ALA A 214 13.61 6.21 -17.55
C ALA A 214 12.40 7.05 -17.06
N ILE A 215 12.25 8.29 -17.52
CA ILE A 215 11.10 9.16 -17.24
C ILE A 215 9.80 8.53 -17.75
N LYS A 216 9.75 7.95 -18.94
CA LYS A 216 8.53 7.31 -19.48
C LYS A 216 8.06 6.18 -18.58
N TYR A 217 8.98 5.33 -18.10
CA TYR A 217 8.64 4.29 -17.13
C TYR A 217 8.11 4.89 -15.82
N GLN A 218 8.70 5.97 -15.35
CA GLN A 218 8.24 6.62 -14.11
C GLN A 218 6.85 7.26 -14.24
N ILE A 219 6.51 7.83 -15.40
CA ILE A 219 5.15 8.33 -15.68
C ILE A 219 4.14 7.17 -15.61
N MET A 220 4.45 6.04 -16.25
CA MET A 220 3.62 4.83 -16.17
C MET A 220 3.43 4.36 -14.72
N VAL A 221 4.52 4.31 -13.93
CA VAL A 221 4.48 3.96 -12.50
C VAL A 221 3.56 4.91 -11.73
N THR A 222 3.64 6.20 -11.98
CA THR A 222 2.77 7.19 -11.30
C THR A 222 1.30 6.94 -11.61
N PHE A 223 0.95 6.68 -12.87
CA PHE A 223 -0.42 6.38 -13.26
C PHE A 223 -0.96 5.09 -12.63
N MET A 224 -0.14 4.02 -12.62
CA MET A 224 -0.56 2.75 -12.02
C MET A 224 -0.75 2.85 -10.49
N LEU A 225 0.11 3.61 -9.80
CA LEU A 225 -0.01 3.80 -8.35
C LEU A 225 -1.28 4.58 -7.98
N LEU A 226 -1.58 5.69 -8.70
CA LEU A 226 -2.80 6.47 -8.50
C LEU A 226 -4.05 5.65 -8.78
N SER A 227 -4.08 4.90 -9.90
CA SER A 227 -5.21 4.06 -10.28
C SER A 227 -5.47 2.97 -9.23
N THR A 228 -4.45 2.20 -8.88
CA THR A 228 -4.62 1.09 -7.94
C THR A 228 -4.99 1.58 -6.54
N ALA A 229 -4.36 2.65 -6.04
CA ALA A 229 -4.72 3.22 -4.75
C ALA A 229 -6.18 3.67 -4.72
N SER A 230 -6.63 4.37 -5.77
CA SER A 230 -8.01 4.86 -5.87
C SER A 230 -9.02 3.72 -5.92
N LEU A 231 -8.84 2.75 -6.82
CA LEU A 231 -9.73 1.60 -6.96
C LEU A 231 -9.80 0.78 -5.67
N SER A 232 -8.64 0.41 -5.13
CA SER A 232 -8.58 -0.42 -3.92
C SER A 232 -9.18 0.29 -2.71
N THR A 233 -8.92 1.58 -2.54
CA THR A 233 -9.46 2.35 -1.40
C THR A 233 -10.96 2.50 -1.48
N ILE A 234 -11.50 2.81 -2.66
CA ILE A 234 -12.96 2.91 -2.87
C ILE A 234 -13.64 1.58 -2.59
N ILE A 235 -13.17 0.49 -3.20
CA ILE A 235 -13.75 -0.84 -3.01
C ILE A 235 -13.66 -1.25 -1.54
N ALA A 236 -12.50 -1.11 -0.90
CA ALA A 236 -12.30 -1.44 0.50
C ALA A 236 -13.24 -0.65 1.43
N CYS A 237 -13.39 0.65 1.21
CA CYS A 237 -14.24 1.52 2.00
C CYS A 237 -15.71 1.10 1.87
N TYR A 238 -16.20 0.88 0.64
CA TYR A 238 -17.59 0.47 0.40
C TYR A 238 -17.91 -0.96 0.87
N LEU A 239 -16.96 -1.87 0.90
CA LEU A 239 -17.15 -3.20 1.49
C LEU A 239 -17.13 -3.17 3.02
N THR A 240 -16.47 -2.17 3.61
CA THR A 240 -16.23 -2.15 5.05
C THR A 240 -17.22 -1.29 5.82
N TYR A 241 -17.70 -0.16 5.27
CA TYR A 241 -18.66 0.70 5.98
C TYR A 241 -19.93 -0.05 6.39
N ARG A 242 -20.37 -1.03 5.62
CA ARG A 242 -21.55 -1.87 5.93
C ARG A 242 -21.39 -2.64 7.24
N LYS A 243 -20.17 -2.93 7.67
CA LYS A 243 -19.89 -3.67 8.91
C LYS A 243 -20.17 -2.85 10.17
N PHE A 244 -20.40 -1.54 10.04
CA PHE A 244 -20.83 -0.70 11.17
C PHE A 244 -22.31 -0.82 11.48
N TYR A 245 -23.07 -1.44 10.62
CA TYR A 245 -24.54 -1.52 10.74
C TYR A 245 -24.99 -2.96 10.93
N ASN A 246 -26.01 -3.14 11.80
CA ASN A 246 -26.67 -4.43 11.93
C ASN A 246 -27.76 -4.60 10.84
N SER A 247 -28.44 -5.77 10.86
CA SER A 247 -29.55 -6.08 9.93
C SER A 247 -30.75 -5.10 10.05
N ARG A 248 -30.86 -4.38 11.17
CA ARG A 248 -31.88 -3.36 11.42
C ARG A 248 -31.39 -1.94 11.08
N HIS A 249 -30.30 -1.81 10.35
CA HIS A 249 -29.66 -0.54 9.97
C HIS A 249 -29.22 0.35 11.14
N GLN A 250 -29.07 -0.21 12.35
CA GLN A 250 -28.61 0.52 13.51
C GLN A 250 -27.07 0.51 13.54
N LEU A 251 -26.48 1.62 13.98
CA LEU A 251 -25.02 1.75 14.12
C LEU A 251 -24.51 0.95 15.33
N VAL A 252 -23.57 0.03 15.10
CA VAL A 252 -22.98 -0.83 16.13
C VAL A 252 -21.51 -0.43 16.32
N VAL A 253 -21.26 0.53 17.21
CA VAL A 253 -19.90 1.04 17.49
C VAL A 253 -19.12 0.13 18.47
N THR A 254 -19.82 -0.72 19.23
CA THR A 254 -19.21 -1.59 20.26
C THR A 254 -18.16 -2.57 19.71
N GLN A 255 -18.24 -2.92 18.44
CA GLN A 255 -17.28 -3.79 17.79
C GLN A 255 -15.96 -3.09 17.39
N LEU A 256 -15.91 -1.76 17.45
CA LEU A 256 -14.79 -0.93 17.05
C LEU A 256 -13.78 -0.67 18.19
N LYS A 257 -14.20 -0.83 19.45
CA LYS A 257 -13.38 -0.54 20.63
C LYS A 257 -12.52 -1.69 21.14
N LYS A 258 -12.46 -2.82 20.42
CA LYS A 258 -11.63 -3.97 20.84
C LYS A 258 -10.31 -3.98 20.06
N LYS A 259 -9.36 -3.14 20.51
CA LYS A 259 -7.94 -3.46 20.68
C LYS A 259 -7.27 -2.35 21.47
#